data_9e4cf4cd082f9c7a5b24533e80f22c75
#
_entry.id   9e4cf4cd082f9c7a5b24533e80f22c75
#
_cell.length_a   1.000
_cell.length_b   1.000
_cell.length_c   1.000
_cell.angle_alpha   90.00
_cell.angle_beta   90.00
_cell.angle_gamma   90.00
#
_symmetry.space_group_name_H-M   'P 1'
#
loop_
_entity.id
_entity.type
_entity.pdbx_description
1 polymer ?
#
loop_
_entity_poly.entity_id
_entity_poly.type
_entity_poly.pdbx_seq_one_letter_code
_entity_poly.pdbx_strand_id
1 'polypeptide(L)'
;MELSIIVPVYNMAADDKLVWCLDSLVGQTVSDYEIIAVDDCSTDHSLQILREYEKNYPDRFCVIASPQNKKQGGAKNLGLARAKGEWIGFIDSDDWVTPDFYEKLLERARKTGADLVGCDYHLTGRHSMEIGQVVHNNKKEQTGILTKEKYRSLILDGGSLVVKIYKRHIILDYPNRFPEHIFYEDNAISNSWMLRQEPLYYYYQHDTSTVHTITKKRCEDRMEAARVMVREAKEFNFLEEYYPEIESSFTTLFYVNTLFSYMA
;
A
#
# COMPACT_ATOMS: atom_id res chain seq x y z
N MET A 1 19.80 -8.59 1.48
CA MET A 1 18.31 -8.62 1.48
C MET A 1 17.83 -7.72 0.37
N GLU A 2 17.24 -8.30 -0.64
CA GLU A 2 16.78 -7.54 -1.81
C GLU A 2 15.41 -6.87 -1.57
N LEU A 3 14.48 -7.58 -0.91
CA LEU A 3 13.10 -7.10 -0.72
C LEU A 3 12.64 -7.27 0.73
N SER A 4 11.97 -6.26 1.28
CA SER A 4 11.16 -6.37 2.50
C SER A 4 9.69 -6.16 2.14
N ILE A 5 8.83 -7.12 2.51
CA ILE A 5 7.38 -7.08 2.30
C ILE A 5 6.73 -6.75 3.65
N ILE A 6 6.01 -5.65 3.73
CA ILE A 6 5.36 -5.17 4.95
C ILE A 6 3.87 -5.47 4.88
N VAL A 7 3.35 -6.18 5.89
CA VAL A 7 1.96 -6.60 6.00
C VAL A 7 1.36 -6.02 7.28
N PRO A 8 0.60 -4.92 7.22
CA PRO A 8 -0.17 -4.44 8.37
C PRO A 8 -1.37 -5.36 8.61
N VAL A 9 -1.57 -5.81 9.87
CA VAL A 9 -2.62 -6.76 10.25
C VAL A 9 -3.41 -6.20 11.43
N TYR A 10 -4.74 -6.20 11.32
CA TYR A 10 -5.64 -5.87 12.43
C TYR A 10 -6.96 -6.62 12.30
N ASN A 11 -7.23 -7.58 13.20
CA ASN A 11 -8.46 -8.37 13.27
C ASN A 11 -8.81 -9.08 11.95
N MET A 12 -7.88 -9.89 11.43
CA MET A 12 -8.00 -10.57 10.13
C MET A 12 -8.07 -12.10 10.25
N ALA A 13 -8.39 -12.65 11.43
CA ALA A 13 -8.47 -14.09 11.63
C ALA A 13 -9.69 -14.76 11.01
N ALA A 14 -10.72 -13.99 10.62
CA ALA A 14 -11.95 -14.54 10.04
C ALA A 14 -11.78 -14.85 8.54
N ASP A 15 -12.52 -15.88 8.09
CA ASP A 15 -12.68 -16.26 6.67
C ASP A 15 -11.38 -16.61 5.93
N ASP A 16 -10.35 -17.08 6.65
CA ASP A 16 -9.03 -17.49 6.13
C ASP A 16 -8.27 -16.42 5.30
N LYS A 17 -8.72 -15.15 5.28
CA LYS A 17 -8.14 -14.09 4.46
C LYS A 17 -6.66 -13.88 4.77
N LEU A 18 -6.31 -13.79 6.05
CA LEU A 18 -4.93 -13.66 6.49
C LEU A 18 -4.08 -14.85 6.02
N VAL A 19 -4.61 -16.07 6.09
CA VAL A 19 -3.92 -17.29 5.63
C VAL A 19 -3.66 -17.20 4.12
N TRP A 20 -4.65 -16.83 3.32
CA TRP A 20 -4.46 -16.67 1.87
C TRP A 20 -3.38 -15.64 1.52
N CYS A 21 -3.38 -14.50 2.23
CA CYS A 21 -2.34 -13.49 2.08
C CYS A 21 -0.96 -14.08 2.38
N LEU A 22 -0.79 -14.66 3.58
CA LEU A 22 0.50 -15.16 4.05
C LEU A 22 1.03 -16.31 3.19
N ASP A 23 0.16 -17.26 2.79
CA ASP A 23 0.52 -18.37 1.88
C ASP A 23 1.04 -17.84 0.53
N SER A 24 0.40 -16.80 -0.02
CA SER A 24 0.85 -16.18 -1.26
C SER A 24 2.22 -15.52 -1.13
N LEU A 25 2.57 -15.03 0.07
CA LEU A 25 3.84 -14.37 0.34
C LEU A 25 4.98 -15.36 0.62
N VAL A 26 4.74 -16.41 1.40
CA VAL A 26 5.78 -17.43 1.67
C VAL A 26 6.07 -18.28 0.45
N GLY A 27 5.13 -18.33 -0.51
CA GLY A 27 5.23 -19.03 -1.79
C GLY A 27 5.86 -18.23 -2.93
N GLN A 28 6.43 -17.05 -2.68
CA GLN A 28 7.04 -16.24 -3.74
C GLN A 28 8.29 -16.89 -4.33
N THR A 29 8.50 -16.72 -5.65
CA THR A 29 9.66 -17.26 -6.38
C THR A 29 10.95 -16.47 -6.14
N VAL A 30 10.86 -15.23 -5.69
CA VAL A 30 12.03 -14.44 -5.28
C VAL A 30 12.73 -15.10 -4.10
N SER A 31 14.07 -15.13 -4.09
CA SER A 31 14.86 -15.88 -3.10
C SER A 31 15.36 -15.05 -1.91
N ASP A 32 15.71 -13.79 -2.12
CA ASP A 32 16.31 -12.92 -1.10
C ASP A 32 15.33 -11.87 -0.59
N TYR A 33 14.36 -12.29 0.23
CA TYR A 33 13.33 -11.42 0.78
C TYR A 33 12.99 -11.75 2.23
N GLU A 34 12.38 -10.78 2.92
CA GLU A 34 11.76 -10.94 4.23
C GLU A 34 10.29 -10.47 4.20
N ILE A 35 9.48 -11.08 5.05
CA ILE A 35 8.10 -10.68 5.32
C ILE A 35 8.08 -10.12 6.74
N ILE A 36 7.59 -8.89 6.88
CA ILE A 36 7.43 -8.20 8.16
C ILE A 36 5.95 -8.00 8.40
N ALA A 37 5.34 -8.92 9.14
CA ALA A 37 3.95 -8.82 9.53
C ALA A 37 3.81 -8.02 10.82
N VAL A 38 3.01 -6.96 10.79
CA VAL A 38 2.82 -6.06 11.93
C VAL A 38 1.39 -6.20 12.44
N ASP A 39 1.24 -6.86 13.58
CA ASP A 39 -0.03 -6.90 14.30
C ASP A 39 -0.29 -5.57 15.01
N ASP A 40 -1.30 -4.85 14.57
CA ASP A 40 -1.67 -3.52 15.11
C ASP A 40 -2.63 -3.62 16.30
N CYS A 41 -2.23 -4.43 17.31
CA CYS A 41 -3.00 -4.67 18.53
C CYS A 41 -4.34 -5.37 18.24
N SER A 42 -4.33 -6.47 17.49
CA SER A 42 -5.52 -7.28 17.21
C SER A 42 -6.12 -7.85 18.49
N THR A 43 -7.44 -7.97 18.51
CA THR A 43 -8.22 -8.54 19.62
C THR A 43 -8.74 -9.94 19.31
N ASP A 44 -8.52 -10.41 18.10
CA ASP A 44 -8.86 -11.76 17.63
C ASP A 44 -7.61 -12.69 17.59
N HIS A 45 -7.69 -13.80 16.86
CA HIS A 45 -6.60 -14.76 16.73
C HIS A 45 -5.52 -14.38 15.69
N SER A 46 -5.56 -13.18 15.11
CA SER A 46 -4.61 -12.76 14.06
C SER A 46 -3.16 -12.89 14.50
N LEU A 47 -2.80 -12.38 15.69
CA LEU A 47 -1.44 -12.49 16.22
C LEU A 47 -1.00 -13.93 16.39
N GLN A 48 -1.89 -14.85 16.78
CA GLN A 48 -1.57 -16.26 16.91
C GLN A 48 -1.22 -16.86 15.54
N ILE A 49 -2.00 -16.58 14.50
CA ILE A 49 -1.73 -17.02 13.12
C ILE A 49 -0.36 -16.51 12.68
N LEU A 50 -0.06 -15.23 12.87
CA LEU A 50 1.24 -14.64 12.51
C LEU A 50 2.41 -15.36 13.19
N ARG A 51 2.29 -15.68 14.49
CA ARG A 51 3.33 -16.41 15.24
C ARG A 51 3.55 -17.84 14.75
N GLU A 52 2.52 -18.49 14.23
CA GLU A 52 2.64 -19.79 13.60
C GLU A 52 3.44 -19.71 12.30
N TYR A 53 3.22 -18.68 11.47
CA TYR A 53 4.04 -18.44 10.28
C TYR A 53 5.49 -18.09 10.64
N GLU A 54 5.73 -17.23 11.61
CA GLU A 54 7.08 -16.91 12.08
C GLU A 54 7.84 -18.16 12.55
N LYS A 55 7.18 -19.07 13.26
CA LYS A 55 7.75 -20.35 13.70
C LYS A 55 8.06 -21.29 12.53
N ASN A 56 7.20 -21.32 11.50
CA ASN A 56 7.36 -22.19 10.35
C ASN A 56 8.37 -21.65 9.32
N TYR A 57 8.58 -20.34 9.26
CA TYR A 57 9.44 -19.65 8.30
C TYR A 57 10.43 -18.68 8.99
N PRO A 58 11.24 -19.13 9.98
CA PRO A 58 12.03 -18.26 10.85
C PRO A 58 13.11 -17.43 10.11
N ASP A 59 13.55 -17.91 8.94
CA ASP A 59 14.60 -17.25 8.16
C ASP A 59 14.10 -16.05 7.34
N ARG A 60 12.78 -15.95 7.11
CA ARG A 60 12.20 -14.94 6.24
C ARG A 60 10.95 -14.26 6.77
N PHE A 61 10.35 -14.72 7.87
CA PHE A 61 9.12 -14.16 8.43
C PHE A 61 9.39 -13.57 9.82
N CYS A 62 9.01 -12.33 10.03
CA CYS A 62 9.18 -11.61 11.30
C CYS A 62 7.86 -10.97 11.71
N VAL A 63 7.47 -11.14 12.97
CA VAL A 63 6.26 -10.55 13.53
C VAL A 63 6.59 -9.43 14.51
N ILE A 64 5.96 -8.27 14.30
CA ILE A 64 5.97 -7.16 15.25
C ILE A 64 4.56 -7.04 15.84
N ALA A 65 4.44 -7.13 17.16
CA ALA A 65 3.19 -6.87 17.87
C ALA A 65 3.20 -5.43 18.41
N SER A 66 2.32 -4.58 17.89
CA SER A 66 2.15 -3.21 18.37
C SER A 66 1.46 -3.21 19.74
N PRO A 67 1.92 -2.43 20.71
CA PRO A 67 1.27 -2.35 22.03
C PRO A 67 -0.05 -1.58 22.01
N GLN A 68 -0.35 -0.88 20.93
CA GLN A 68 -1.57 -0.10 20.73
C GLN A 68 -1.94 -0.02 19.26
N ASN A 69 -3.22 0.14 18.96
CA ASN A 69 -3.69 0.33 17.59
C ASN A 69 -3.30 1.73 17.07
N LYS A 70 -2.49 1.76 16.02
CA LYS A 70 -1.98 2.97 15.36
C LYS A 70 -2.53 3.13 13.93
N LYS A 71 -3.45 2.29 13.53
CA LYS A 71 -3.96 2.14 12.16
C LYS A 71 -2.88 1.68 11.17
N GLN A 72 -3.26 1.53 9.91
CA GLN A 72 -2.37 1.03 8.87
C GLN A 72 -1.08 1.85 8.75
N GLY A 73 -1.16 3.18 8.87
CA GLY A 73 0.01 4.05 8.80
C GLY A 73 1.04 3.76 9.88
N GLY A 74 0.61 3.60 11.13
CA GLY A 74 1.50 3.25 12.22
C GLY A 74 2.09 1.85 12.11
N ALA A 75 1.29 0.87 11.66
CA ALA A 75 1.78 -0.49 11.39
C ALA A 75 2.83 -0.49 10.25
N LYS A 76 2.57 0.23 9.15
CA LYS A 76 3.54 0.40 8.06
C LYS A 76 4.83 1.05 8.55
N ASN A 77 4.77 2.06 9.42
CA ASN A 77 5.95 2.70 10.01
C ASN A 77 6.78 1.75 10.86
N LEU A 78 6.14 0.90 11.68
CA LEU A 78 6.83 -0.13 12.46
C LEU A 78 7.54 -1.14 11.56
N GLY A 79 6.87 -1.57 10.48
CA GLY A 79 7.46 -2.43 9.46
C GLY A 79 8.66 -1.79 8.76
N LEU A 80 8.54 -0.53 8.35
CA LEU A 80 9.62 0.25 7.72
C LEU A 80 10.85 0.40 8.63
N ALA A 81 10.64 0.61 9.92
CA ALA A 81 11.74 0.71 10.89
C ALA A 81 12.55 -0.60 11.01
N ARG A 82 11.95 -1.74 10.68
CA ARG A 82 12.59 -3.08 10.74
C ARG A 82 13.14 -3.53 9.40
N ALA A 83 12.62 -3.00 8.29
CA ALA A 83 12.94 -3.42 6.93
C ALA A 83 14.41 -3.26 6.60
N LYS A 84 15.01 -4.31 5.98
CA LYS A 84 16.42 -4.36 5.57
C LYS A 84 16.58 -4.39 4.05
N GLY A 85 15.50 -4.69 3.32
CA GLY A 85 15.51 -4.82 1.88
C GLY A 85 15.93 -3.54 1.17
N GLU A 86 16.61 -3.67 0.05
CA GLU A 86 16.85 -2.57 -0.88
C GLU A 86 15.54 -2.04 -1.47
N TRP A 87 14.57 -2.94 -1.60
CA TRP A 87 13.21 -2.66 -2.06
C TRP A 87 12.20 -2.88 -0.93
N ILE A 88 11.14 -2.07 -0.94
CA ILE A 88 10.02 -2.17 -0.01
C ILE A 88 8.75 -2.47 -0.82
N GLY A 89 8.02 -3.51 -0.43
CA GLY A 89 6.66 -3.80 -0.88
C GLY A 89 5.68 -3.70 0.29
N PHE A 90 4.45 -3.29 -0.01
CA PHE A 90 3.34 -3.33 0.93
C PHE A 90 2.25 -4.23 0.37
N ILE A 91 1.50 -4.89 1.24
CA ILE A 91 0.31 -5.67 0.88
C ILE A 91 -0.69 -5.60 2.02
N ASP A 92 -1.96 -5.45 1.70
CA ASP A 92 -3.04 -5.54 2.68
C ASP A 92 -3.28 -7.01 3.07
N SER A 93 -3.60 -7.25 4.33
CA SER A 93 -3.65 -8.60 4.92
C SER A 93 -4.85 -9.45 4.50
N ASP A 94 -5.76 -8.89 3.69
CA ASP A 94 -6.89 -9.55 3.04
C ASP A 94 -6.72 -9.77 1.53
N ASP A 95 -5.57 -9.39 0.99
CA ASP A 95 -5.23 -9.53 -0.43
C ASP A 95 -4.20 -10.66 -0.65
N TRP A 96 -4.04 -11.12 -1.90
CA TRP A 96 -3.02 -12.10 -2.28
C TRP A 96 -2.42 -11.79 -3.64
N VAL A 97 -1.26 -12.39 -3.90
CA VAL A 97 -0.48 -12.15 -5.12
C VAL A 97 -0.12 -13.46 -5.83
N THR A 98 0.21 -13.36 -7.13
CA THR A 98 0.74 -14.50 -7.86
C THR A 98 2.11 -14.92 -7.32
N PRO A 99 2.52 -16.21 -7.46
CA PRO A 99 3.82 -16.67 -6.97
C PRO A 99 5.03 -15.90 -7.51
N ASP A 100 4.92 -15.32 -8.70
CA ASP A 100 5.98 -14.58 -9.39
C ASP A 100 5.82 -13.05 -9.32
N PHE A 101 4.92 -12.56 -8.46
CA PHE A 101 4.58 -11.14 -8.38
C PHE A 101 5.81 -10.26 -8.09
N TYR A 102 6.50 -10.49 -6.99
CA TYR A 102 7.66 -9.68 -6.61
C TYR A 102 8.87 -9.92 -7.52
N GLU A 103 9.08 -11.15 -8.00
CA GLU A 103 10.14 -11.44 -8.96
C GLU A 103 9.99 -10.61 -10.24
N LYS A 104 8.78 -10.58 -10.81
CA LYS A 104 8.48 -9.79 -12.02
C LYS A 104 8.64 -8.29 -11.81
N LEU A 105 8.26 -7.76 -10.65
CA LEU A 105 8.47 -6.34 -10.34
C LEU A 105 9.97 -6.02 -10.21
N LEU A 106 10.74 -6.87 -9.52
CA LEU A 106 12.19 -6.72 -9.37
C LEU A 106 12.93 -6.87 -10.71
N GLU A 107 12.55 -7.83 -11.54
CA GLU A 107 13.11 -7.96 -12.90
C GLU A 107 12.86 -6.70 -13.72
N ARG A 108 11.66 -6.13 -13.63
CA ARG A 108 11.33 -4.89 -14.33
C ARG A 108 12.18 -3.73 -13.80
N ALA A 109 12.33 -3.63 -12.47
CA ALA A 109 13.20 -2.63 -11.84
C ALA A 109 14.64 -2.72 -12.35
N ARG A 110 15.23 -3.92 -12.32
CA ARG A 110 16.60 -4.17 -12.81
C ARG A 110 16.75 -3.82 -14.31
N LYS A 111 15.76 -4.20 -15.13
CA LYS A 111 15.78 -3.96 -16.59
C LYS A 111 15.67 -2.49 -16.95
N THR A 112 14.96 -1.69 -16.18
CA THR A 112 14.67 -0.29 -16.50
C THR A 112 15.50 0.71 -15.71
N GLY A 113 16.16 0.27 -14.62
CA GLY A 113 16.84 1.16 -13.68
C GLY A 113 15.85 2.04 -12.89
N ALA A 114 14.57 1.64 -12.81
CA ALA A 114 13.54 2.39 -12.12
C ALA A 114 13.67 2.25 -10.61
N ASP A 115 13.34 3.30 -9.87
CA ASP A 115 13.32 3.32 -8.40
C ASP A 115 11.94 2.99 -7.83
N LEU A 116 10.93 2.87 -8.69
CA LEU A 116 9.57 2.47 -8.37
C LEU A 116 8.97 1.68 -9.52
N VAL A 117 8.38 0.54 -9.20
CA VAL A 117 7.70 -0.34 -10.18
C VAL A 117 6.37 -0.80 -9.63
N GLY A 118 5.34 -0.75 -10.44
CA GLY A 118 4.00 -1.22 -10.10
C GLY A 118 3.35 -2.02 -11.22
N CYS A 119 2.16 -2.53 -10.95
CA CYS A 119 1.36 -3.27 -11.92
C CYS A 119 -0.13 -2.97 -11.82
N ASP A 120 -0.90 -3.53 -12.73
CA ASP A 120 -2.34 -3.61 -12.66
C ASP A 120 -2.78 -4.69 -11.66
N TYR A 121 -4.05 -4.71 -11.28
CA TYR A 121 -4.59 -5.69 -10.35
C TYR A 121 -5.98 -6.18 -10.76
N HIS A 122 -6.39 -7.32 -10.19
CA HIS A 122 -7.73 -7.88 -10.36
C HIS A 122 -8.63 -7.54 -9.18
N LEU A 123 -9.88 -7.16 -9.47
CA LEU A 123 -10.95 -7.17 -8.47
C LEU A 123 -11.57 -8.56 -8.42
N THR A 124 -11.74 -9.10 -7.23
CA THR A 124 -12.37 -10.40 -7.02
C THR A 124 -13.21 -10.41 -5.75
N GLY A 125 -14.30 -11.17 -5.75
CA GLY A 125 -15.16 -11.38 -4.58
C GLY A 125 -14.96 -12.76 -3.93
N ARG A 126 -13.97 -13.53 -4.35
CA ARG A 126 -13.64 -14.87 -3.81
C ARG A 126 -12.15 -15.15 -3.95
N HIS A 127 -11.63 -16.02 -3.09
CA HIS A 127 -10.26 -16.50 -3.21
C HIS A 127 -10.12 -17.34 -4.50
N SER A 128 -9.45 -16.77 -5.50
CA SER A 128 -9.26 -17.41 -6.82
C SER A 128 -8.11 -16.74 -7.56
N MET A 129 -7.38 -17.53 -8.36
CA MET A 129 -6.39 -17.03 -9.34
C MET A 129 -7.01 -16.84 -10.73
N GLU A 130 -8.32 -16.98 -10.86
CA GLU A 130 -9.03 -16.66 -12.10
C GLU A 130 -8.99 -15.16 -12.37
N ILE A 131 -8.87 -14.78 -13.64
CA ILE A 131 -8.86 -13.40 -14.08
C ILE A 131 -10.22 -12.78 -13.82
N GLY A 132 -10.29 -11.88 -12.84
CA GLY A 132 -11.45 -11.03 -12.57
C GLY A 132 -11.46 -9.76 -13.41
N GLN A 133 -12.21 -8.75 -12.97
CA GLN A 133 -12.14 -7.43 -13.57
C GLN A 133 -10.76 -6.83 -13.34
N VAL A 134 -10.07 -6.48 -14.43
CA VAL A 134 -8.76 -5.82 -14.38
C VAL A 134 -8.95 -4.33 -14.07
N VAL A 135 -8.24 -3.84 -13.07
CA VAL A 135 -8.09 -2.40 -12.83
C VAL A 135 -6.72 -1.98 -13.34
N HIS A 136 -6.74 -1.10 -14.34
CA HIS A 136 -5.53 -0.51 -14.88
C HIS A 136 -5.03 0.60 -13.97
N ASN A 137 -3.98 0.27 -13.22
CA ASN A 137 -3.30 1.19 -12.31
C ASN A 137 -2.20 1.99 -13.04
N ASN A 138 -2.16 1.88 -14.35
CA ASN A 138 -1.06 2.31 -15.20
C ASN A 138 -1.54 3.19 -16.35
N LYS A 139 -1.12 4.46 -16.33
CA LYS A 139 -1.35 5.37 -17.48
C LYS A 139 -0.03 5.63 -18.19
N LYS A 140 -0.03 5.72 -19.51
CA LYS A 140 1.17 6.04 -20.30
C LYS A 140 1.81 7.35 -19.84
N GLU A 141 0.97 8.30 -19.44
CA GLU A 141 1.36 9.62 -18.93
C GLU A 141 2.13 9.54 -17.61
N GLN A 142 2.07 8.41 -16.92
CA GLN A 142 2.70 8.20 -15.61
C GLN A 142 3.94 7.31 -15.69
N THR A 143 4.30 6.78 -16.86
CA THR A 143 5.43 5.83 -17.02
C THR A 143 6.71 6.49 -17.52
N GLY A 144 7.87 5.90 -17.21
CA GLY A 144 9.20 6.36 -17.62
C GLY A 144 9.77 7.42 -16.67
N ILE A 145 10.68 8.25 -17.14
CA ILE A 145 11.26 9.34 -16.37
C ILE A 145 10.16 10.33 -16.01
N LEU A 146 10.04 10.65 -14.72
CA LEU A 146 9.04 11.59 -14.24
C LEU A 146 9.39 13.02 -14.67
N THR A 147 8.56 13.57 -15.55
CA THR A 147 8.56 14.98 -15.91
C THR A 147 7.51 15.74 -15.07
N LYS A 148 7.52 17.05 -15.16
CA LYS A 148 6.54 17.90 -14.51
C LYS A 148 5.08 17.52 -14.83
N GLU A 149 4.82 17.20 -16.09
CA GLU A 149 3.49 16.82 -16.58
C GLU A 149 3.06 15.45 -16.02
N LYS A 150 4.02 14.51 -15.91
CA LYS A 150 3.76 13.20 -15.31
C LYS A 150 3.50 13.30 -13.82
N TYR A 151 4.21 14.15 -13.10
CA TYR A 151 3.92 14.44 -11.69
C TYR A 151 2.51 14.99 -11.49
N ARG A 152 2.05 15.91 -12.35
CA ARG A 152 0.66 16.40 -12.31
C ARG A 152 -0.35 15.27 -12.41
N SER A 153 -0.15 14.35 -13.36
CA SER A 153 -1.02 13.18 -13.50
C SER A 153 -1.03 12.28 -12.26
N LEU A 154 0.13 12.11 -11.60
CA LEU A 154 0.26 11.32 -10.38
C LEU A 154 -0.43 11.96 -9.17
N ILE A 155 -0.36 13.27 -9.04
CA ILE A 155 -1.06 14.00 -7.96
C ILE A 155 -2.58 13.84 -8.10
N LEU A 156 -3.07 13.85 -9.35
CA LEU A 156 -4.50 13.67 -9.63
C LEU A 156 -4.99 12.24 -9.42
N ASP A 157 -4.14 11.26 -9.69
CA ASP A 157 -4.46 9.83 -9.56
C ASP A 157 -3.18 9.03 -9.30
N GLY A 158 -2.81 8.94 -8.06
CA GLY A 158 -1.60 8.24 -7.60
C GLY A 158 -1.69 6.71 -7.64
N GLY A 159 -2.87 6.15 -7.85
CA GLY A 159 -3.14 4.72 -7.81
C GLY A 159 -2.82 4.07 -6.44
N SER A 160 -2.95 2.74 -6.35
CA SER A 160 -2.79 2.01 -5.10
C SER A 160 -1.32 1.88 -4.66
N LEU A 161 -1.07 1.99 -3.36
CA LEU A 161 0.25 1.79 -2.74
C LEU A 161 0.72 0.33 -2.83
N VAL A 162 -0.19 -0.62 -2.65
CA VAL A 162 0.13 -2.04 -2.41
C VAL A 162 0.51 -2.83 -3.66
N VAL A 163 0.23 -2.34 -4.86
CA VAL A 163 0.57 -3.01 -6.13
C VAL A 163 1.97 -2.62 -6.65
N LYS A 164 2.87 -2.23 -5.75
CA LYS A 164 4.15 -1.61 -6.11
C LYS A 164 5.30 -2.06 -5.22
N ILE A 165 6.51 -1.92 -5.77
CA ILE A 165 7.75 -1.93 -4.98
C ILE A 165 8.45 -0.58 -5.13
N TYR A 166 9.05 -0.14 -4.04
CA TYR A 166 9.71 1.15 -3.90
C TYR A 166 11.17 0.92 -3.53
N LYS A 167 12.09 1.59 -4.19
CA LYS A 167 13.45 1.62 -3.69
C LYS A 167 13.46 2.27 -2.30
N ARG A 168 14.16 1.67 -1.37
CA ARG A 168 14.12 2.03 0.06
C ARG A 168 14.37 3.52 0.32
N HIS A 169 15.29 4.15 -0.42
CA HIS A 169 15.62 5.56 -0.26
C HIS A 169 14.43 6.49 -0.57
N ILE A 170 13.52 6.13 -1.49
CA ILE A 170 12.31 6.92 -1.80
C ILE A 170 11.45 7.14 -0.54
N ILE A 171 11.41 6.13 0.35
CA ILE A 171 10.57 6.19 1.56
C ILE A 171 11.37 6.67 2.78
N LEU A 172 12.63 6.25 2.94
CA LEU A 172 13.38 6.41 4.17
C LEU A 172 14.26 7.65 4.23
N ASP A 173 14.67 8.21 3.09
CA ASP A 173 15.48 9.44 3.05
C ASP A 173 14.66 10.68 3.40
N TYR A 174 13.33 10.57 3.42
CA TYR A 174 12.44 11.63 3.87
C TYR A 174 12.10 11.46 5.36
N PRO A 175 12.06 12.54 6.13
CA PRO A 175 11.73 12.52 7.56
C PRO A 175 10.27 12.12 7.80
N ASN A 176 9.41 12.36 6.82
CA ASN A 176 7.98 12.09 6.94
C ASN A 176 7.68 10.60 6.88
N ARG A 177 6.75 10.19 7.70
CA ARG A 177 6.25 8.83 7.82
C ARG A 177 4.75 8.82 7.55
N PHE A 178 4.19 7.61 7.34
CA PHE A 178 2.74 7.50 7.25
C PHE A 178 2.06 8.13 8.45
N PRO A 179 1.02 8.96 8.27
CA PRO A 179 0.26 9.49 9.39
C PRO A 179 -0.36 8.33 10.19
N GLU A 180 -0.20 8.39 11.51
CA GLU A 180 -0.74 7.40 12.43
C GLU A 180 -2.17 7.77 12.86
N HIS A 181 -2.97 6.79 13.30
CA HIS A 181 -4.33 6.93 13.86
C HIS A 181 -5.37 7.46 12.88
N ILE A 182 -5.10 7.54 11.58
CA ILE A 182 -6.05 7.91 10.52
C ILE A 182 -6.19 6.79 9.48
N PHE A 183 -7.29 6.82 8.71
CA PHE A 183 -7.44 6.08 7.46
C PHE A 183 -6.95 6.92 6.28
N TYR A 184 -6.69 6.29 5.12
CA TYR A 184 -6.20 6.95 3.90
C TYR A 184 -4.80 7.56 4.04
N GLU A 185 -3.96 6.93 4.86
CA GLU A 185 -2.57 7.33 5.08
C GLU A 185 -1.71 7.23 3.81
N ASP A 186 -2.09 6.32 2.90
CA ASP A 186 -1.45 6.12 1.60
C ASP A 186 -1.64 7.31 0.66
N ASN A 187 -2.84 7.92 0.65
CA ASN A 187 -3.11 9.12 -0.13
C ASN A 187 -2.30 10.33 0.33
N ALA A 188 -1.82 10.32 1.57
CA ALA A 188 -0.99 11.39 2.10
C ALA A 188 0.46 11.34 1.60
N ILE A 189 0.94 10.18 1.14
CA ILE A 189 2.37 9.93 0.88
C ILE A 189 2.68 9.55 -0.58
N SER A 190 1.71 9.05 -1.35
CA SER A 190 1.97 8.38 -2.62
C SER A 190 2.24 9.34 -3.77
N ASN A 191 3.46 9.34 -4.35
CA ASN A 191 3.68 10.01 -5.63
C ASN A 191 5.00 9.68 -6.33
N SER A 192 5.13 8.56 -7.09
CA SER A 192 6.04 8.43 -8.27
C SER A 192 6.10 7.01 -8.86
N TRP A 193 6.18 6.84 -10.18
CA TRP A 193 5.81 5.60 -10.87
C TRP A 193 6.72 5.14 -11.99
N MET A 194 6.97 3.82 -12.06
CA MET A 194 7.14 3.09 -13.33
C MET A 194 6.35 1.79 -13.30
N LEU A 195 5.74 1.41 -14.42
CA LEU A 195 4.64 0.47 -14.44
C LEU A 195 4.87 -0.73 -15.35
N ARG A 196 4.46 -1.91 -14.88
CA ARG A 196 4.24 -3.11 -15.68
C ARG A 196 2.75 -3.24 -16.01
N GLN A 197 2.40 -3.64 -17.24
CA GLN A 197 1.01 -3.74 -17.73
C GLN A 197 0.36 -5.12 -17.50
N GLU A 198 0.85 -5.93 -16.58
CA GLU A 198 0.22 -7.21 -16.24
C GLU A 198 -0.39 -7.13 -14.85
N PRO A 199 -1.68 -7.49 -14.67
CA PRO A 199 -2.30 -7.52 -13.35
C PRO A 199 -1.80 -8.76 -12.57
N LEU A 200 -1.11 -8.54 -11.47
CA LEU A 200 -0.50 -9.58 -10.65
C LEU A 200 -0.93 -9.52 -9.18
N TYR A 201 -1.73 -8.50 -8.81
CA TYR A 201 -2.27 -8.29 -7.49
C TYR A 201 -3.77 -8.55 -7.46
N TYR A 202 -4.29 -9.17 -6.38
CA TYR A 202 -5.70 -9.49 -6.19
C TYR A 202 -6.24 -8.72 -5.00
N TYR A 203 -7.03 -7.67 -5.28
CA TYR A 203 -7.72 -6.90 -4.29
C TYR A 203 -9.06 -7.56 -3.94
N TYR A 204 -9.18 -8.01 -2.69
CA TYR A 204 -10.39 -8.68 -2.21
C TYR A 204 -11.48 -7.69 -1.84
N GLN A 205 -12.61 -7.76 -2.54
CA GLN A 205 -13.78 -6.94 -2.27
C GLN A 205 -14.75 -7.69 -1.36
N HIS A 206 -15.02 -7.15 -0.18
CA HIS A 206 -16.00 -7.69 0.78
C HIS A 206 -16.77 -6.58 1.48
N ASP A 207 -17.98 -6.87 2.00
CA ASP A 207 -18.90 -5.89 2.57
C ASP A 207 -18.34 -5.16 3.80
N THR A 208 -17.39 -5.77 4.51
CA THR A 208 -16.72 -5.18 5.67
C THR A 208 -15.43 -4.46 5.32
N SER A 209 -15.06 -4.35 4.02
CA SER A 209 -13.90 -3.58 3.57
C SER A 209 -13.98 -2.13 4.03
N THR A 210 -12.84 -1.56 4.40
CA THR A 210 -12.72 -0.17 4.87
C THR A 210 -13.32 0.84 3.90
N VAL A 211 -13.19 0.61 2.58
CA VAL A 211 -13.71 1.52 1.55
C VAL A 211 -15.23 1.52 1.44
N HIS A 212 -15.92 0.45 1.85
CA HIS A 212 -17.37 0.34 1.76
C HIS A 212 -18.13 0.82 3.01
N THR A 213 -17.44 1.04 4.13
CA THR A 213 -18.07 1.47 5.37
C THR A 213 -17.91 2.97 5.56
N ILE A 214 -19.00 3.73 5.44
CA ILE A 214 -19.00 5.19 5.65
C ILE A 214 -19.26 5.45 7.14
N THR A 215 -18.34 6.15 7.79
CA THR A 215 -18.52 6.62 9.17
C THR A 215 -18.02 8.06 9.31
N LYS A 216 -18.53 8.80 10.30
CA LYS A 216 -18.07 10.15 10.60
C LYS A 216 -16.55 10.19 10.79
N LYS A 217 -16.01 9.24 11.56
CA LYS A 217 -14.56 9.14 11.80
C LYS A 217 -13.76 8.97 10.52
N ARG A 218 -14.23 8.14 9.57
CA ARG A 218 -13.54 7.97 8.27
C ARG A 218 -13.59 9.21 7.40
N CYS A 219 -14.68 9.98 7.46
CA CYS A 219 -14.75 11.27 6.78
C CYS A 219 -13.75 12.27 7.37
N GLU A 220 -13.65 12.34 8.71
CA GLU A 220 -12.67 13.17 9.40
C GLU A 220 -11.24 12.76 9.08
N ASP A 221 -10.94 11.45 9.05
CA ASP A 221 -9.63 10.92 8.71
C ASP A 221 -9.25 11.22 7.25
N ARG A 222 -10.20 11.13 6.31
CA ARG A 222 -9.99 11.52 4.90
C ARG A 222 -9.62 13.00 4.79
N MET A 223 -10.30 13.87 5.55
CA MET A 223 -9.98 15.29 5.58
C MET A 223 -8.59 15.56 6.21
N GLU A 224 -8.20 14.79 7.23
CA GLU A 224 -6.86 14.91 7.80
C GLU A 224 -5.77 14.42 6.83
N ALA A 225 -6.00 13.32 6.11
CA ALA A 225 -5.09 12.89 5.05
C ALA A 225 -4.88 13.98 3.98
N ALA A 226 -5.95 14.68 3.59
CA ALA A 226 -5.86 15.80 2.67
C ALA A 226 -5.04 16.97 3.24
N ARG A 227 -5.19 17.29 4.53
CA ARG A 227 -4.39 18.32 5.20
C ARG A 227 -2.91 17.93 5.26
N VAL A 228 -2.61 16.68 5.54
CA VAL A 228 -1.23 16.15 5.51
C VAL A 228 -0.63 16.33 4.12
N MET A 229 -1.33 15.95 3.05
CA MET A 229 -0.88 16.12 1.68
C MET A 229 -0.51 17.57 1.35
N VAL A 230 -1.38 18.54 1.72
CA VAL A 230 -1.11 19.98 1.49
C VAL A 230 0.06 20.48 2.33
N ARG A 231 0.18 20.01 3.58
CA ARG A 231 1.30 20.38 4.46
C ARG A 231 2.64 19.91 3.90
N GLU A 232 2.70 18.68 3.44
CA GLU A 232 3.89 18.10 2.80
C GLU A 232 4.25 18.83 1.50
N ALA A 233 3.24 19.15 0.67
CA ALA A 233 3.46 19.93 -0.53
C ALA A 233 4.12 21.29 -0.24
N LYS A 234 3.77 21.93 0.89
CA LYS A 234 4.43 23.18 1.35
C LYS A 234 5.85 22.91 1.84
N GLU A 235 6.03 21.91 2.69
CA GLU A 235 7.31 21.58 3.31
C GLU A 235 8.38 21.24 2.28
N PHE A 236 8.01 20.52 1.22
CA PHE A 236 8.89 20.16 0.11
C PHE A 236 8.93 21.18 -1.04
N ASN A 237 8.33 22.36 -0.88
CA ASN A 237 8.33 23.46 -1.84
C ASN A 237 7.75 23.16 -3.22
N PHE A 238 6.81 22.23 -3.34
CA PHE A 238 6.13 21.95 -4.61
C PHE A 238 4.67 22.42 -4.66
N LEU A 239 4.15 23.02 -3.56
CA LEU A 239 2.76 23.48 -3.52
C LEU A 239 2.47 24.52 -4.60
N GLU A 240 3.33 25.53 -4.75
CA GLU A 240 3.09 26.61 -5.73
C GLU A 240 3.16 26.08 -7.18
N GLU A 241 4.06 25.17 -7.44
CA GLU A 241 4.30 24.59 -8.75
C GLU A 241 3.14 23.68 -9.23
N TYR A 242 2.51 22.91 -8.30
CA TYR A 242 1.43 21.98 -8.57
C TYR A 242 0.12 22.38 -7.89
N TYR A 243 -0.06 23.66 -7.60
CA TYR A 243 -1.24 24.16 -6.88
C TYR A 243 -2.57 23.73 -7.52
N PRO A 244 -2.78 23.84 -8.85
CA PRO A 244 -4.04 23.45 -9.46
C PRO A 244 -4.37 21.95 -9.30
N GLU A 245 -3.37 21.09 -9.40
CA GLU A 245 -3.53 19.65 -9.26
C GLU A 245 -3.80 19.26 -7.80
N ILE A 246 -3.08 19.87 -6.86
CA ILE A 246 -3.27 19.66 -5.42
C ILE A 246 -4.64 20.16 -4.98
N GLU A 247 -5.06 21.35 -5.45
CA GLU A 247 -6.40 21.91 -5.19
C GLU A 247 -7.50 21.02 -5.78
N SER A 248 -7.34 20.54 -7.02
CA SER A 248 -8.28 19.61 -7.68
C SER A 248 -8.37 18.29 -6.93
N SER A 249 -7.24 17.72 -6.54
CA SER A 249 -7.17 16.48 -5.78
C SER A 249 -7.80 16.64 -4.39
N PHE A 250 -7.50 17.73 -3.69
CA PHE A 250 -8.11 18.07 -2.40
C PHE A 250 -9.63 18.22 -2.53
N THR A 251 -10.09 18.99 -3.52
CA THR A 251 -11.51 19.28 -3.70
C THR A 251 -12.29 18.05 -4.13
N THR A 252 -11.80 17.32 -5.12
CA THR A 252 -12.53 16.19 -5.72
C THR A 252 -12.44 14.94 -4.85
N LEU A 253 -11.23 14.50 -4.51
CA LEU A 253 -11.03 13.22 -3.82
C LEU A 253 -11.41 13.28 -2.34
N PHE A 254 -11.17 14.41 -1.68
CA PHE A 254 -11.38 14.51 -0.25
C PHE A 254 -12.64 15.30 0.10
N TYR A 255 -12.79 16.52 -0.38
CA TYR A 255 -13.94 17.36 0.00
C TYR A 255 -15.23 16.87 -0.61
N VAL A 256 -15.29 16.71 -1.95
CA VAL A 256 -16.53 16.28 -2.64
C VAL A 256 -16.91 14.86 -2.23
N ASN A 257 -15.98 13.90 -2.30
CA ASN A 257 -16.26 12.51 -1.93
C ASN A 257 -16.62 12.36 -0.44
N THR A 258 -16.02 13.17 0.45
CA THR A 258 -16.38 13.17 1.87
C THR A 258 -17.76 13.72 2.10
N LEU A 259 -18.14 14.82 1.43
CA LEU A 259 -19.47 15.41 1.53
C LEU A 259 -20.56 14.45 1.04
N PHE A 260 -20.38 13.85 -0.13
CA PHE A 260 -21.33 12.84 -0.64
C PHE A 260 -21.42 11.63 0.28
N SER A 261 -20.32 11.15 0.82
CA SER A 261 -20.31 10.05 1.78
C SER A 261 -21.02 10.39 3.10
N TYR A 262 -21.06 11.66 3.49
CA TYR A 262 -21.71 12.10 4.71
C TYR A 262 -23.23 12.31 4.53
N MET A 263 -23.67 12.55 3.29
CA MET A 263 -25.07 12.78 2.93
C MET A 263 -25.83 11.49 2.55
N ALA A 264 -25.12 10.41 2.26
CA ALA A 264 -25.67 9.08 1.96
C ALA A 264 -25.91 8.25 3.22
#